data_62a6d58e5d67acc1de453bcf2b9f99fe
#
_entry.id   62a6d58e5d67acc1de453bcf2b9f99fe
#
_cell.length_a   1.000
_cell.length_b   1.000
_cell.length_c   1.000
_cell.angle_alpha   90.00
_cell.angle_beta   90.00
_cell.angle_gamma   90.00
#
_symmetry.space_group_name_H-M   'P 1'
#
loop_
_entity.id
_entity.type
_entity.pdbx_description
1 polymer ?
#
loop_
_entity_poly.entity_id
_entity_poly.type
_entity_poly.pdbx_seq_one_letter_code
_entity_poly.pdbx_strand_id
1 'polypeptide(L)'
;LGGAFTTKAIAGGGALIDWGVHYLDIVMYCCGDPKVKTVTGEAFCELGKDMKGYAYTDMWAGPPKYDGTYDVDDSVVGMIRTEGPVISLHGAWAQNIGENECYIDFMGDKGGIRLQYGKDFTVYSSEYGALTEYKPVFKMRDHFQNEIDAFIDCIKTGKKLPSHIDTVIIT
;
A
#
# COMPACT_ATOMS: atom_id res chain seq x y z
N LEU A 1 -15.25 10.84 -6.68
CA LEU A 1 -14.76 12.22 -6.66
C LEU A 1 -15.81 13.14 -6.08
N GLY A 2 -15.37 14.19 -5.36
CA GLY A 2 -16.28 15.18 -4.77
C GLY A 2 -17.21 14.64 -3.68
N GLY A 3 -16.90 13.48 -3.12
CA GLY A 3 -17.67 12.84 -2.04
C GLY A 3 -16.91 12.79 -0.72
N ALA A 4 -17.31 11.89 0.18
CA ALA A 4 -16.71 11.75 1.51
C ALA A 4 -15.19 11.45 1.44
N PHE A 5 -14.75 10.57 0.56
CA PHE A 5 -13.33 10.19 0.40
C PHE A 5 -12.41 11.34 -0.03
N THR A 6 -12.93 12.33 -0.74
CA THR A 6 -12.14 13.46 -1.23
C THR A 6 -12.31 14.73 -0.39
N THR A 7 -13.07 14.65 0.72
CA THR A 7 -13.28 15.76 1.64
C THR A 7 -12.46 15.56 2.91
N LYS A 8 -11.40 16.34 3.10
CA LYS A 8 -10.46 16.21 4.22
C LYS A 8 -11.11 16.23 5.59
N ALA A 9 -12.12 17.09 5.78
CA ALA A 9 -12.87 17.18 7.04
C ALA A 9 -13.63 15.89 7.40
N ILE A 10 -13.86 14.99 6.41
CA ILE A 10 -14.58 13.72 6.60
C ILE A 10 -13.58 12.56 6.59
N ALA A 11 -12.72 12.50 5.58
CA ALA A 11 -11.79 11.38 5.36
C ALA A 11 -10.50 11.50 6.17
N GLY A 12 -10.10 12.70 6.59
CA GLY A 12 -8.83 12.95 7.28
C GLY A 12 -7.65 13.16 6.33
N GLY A 13 -7.59 12.48 5.21
CA GLY A 13 -6.58 12.57 4.15
C GLY A 13 -7.02 11.81 2.91
N GLY A 14 -6.10 11.64 1.97
CA GLY A 14 -6.37 11.07 0.66
C GLY A 14 -5.66 9.75 0.40
N ALA A 15 -5.01 9.65 -0.76
CA ALA A 15 -4.43 8.42 -1.27
C ALA A 15 -3.41 7.77 -0.31
N LEU A 16 -2.64 8.58 0.44
CA LEU A 16 -1.64 8.06 1.36
C LEU A 16 -2.30 7.27 2.52
N ILE A 17 -3.31 7.83 3.16
CA ILE A 17 -3.97 7.18 4.30
C ILE A 17 -5.05 6.18 3.87
N ASP A 18 -5.50 6.19 2.63
CA ASP A 18 -6.42 5.20 2.08
C ASP A 18 -5.66 3.94 1.62
N TRP A 19 -4.82 4.05 0.59
CA TRP A 19 -4.06 2.92 0.04
C TRP A 19 -2.63 2.82 0.54
N GLY A 20 -1.96 3.97 0.73
CA GLY A 20 -0.54 4.00 1.09
C GLY A 20 -0.23 3.25 2.39
N VAL A 21 -1.10 3.35 3.39
CA VAL A 21 -0.93 2.65 4.67
C VAL A 21 -0.92 1.13 4.52
N HIS A 22 -1.70 0.56 3.60
CA HIS A 22 -1.72 -0.88 3.36
C HIS A 22 -0.36 -1.39 2.84
N TYR A 23 0.26 -0.65 1.91
CA TYR A 23 1.57 -1.01 1.37
C TYR A 23 2.67 -0.80 2.41
N LEU A 24 2.63 0.30 3.15
CA LEU A 24 3.60 0.58 4.20
C LEU A 24 3.55 -0.47 5.31
N ASP A 25 2.36 -0.85 5.76
CA ASP A 25 2.18 -1.88 6.78
C ASP A 25 2.75 -3.23 6.33
N ILE A 26 2.47 -3.67 5.09
CA ILE A 26 3.06 -4.90 4.54
C ILE A 26 4.59 -4.82 4.50
N VAL A 27 5.15 -3.70 4.05
CA VAL A 27 6.61 -3.53 3.99
C VAL A 27 7.22 -3.55 5.38
N MET A 28 6.65 -2.81 6.32
CA MET A 28 7.12 -2.77 7.71
C MET A 28 7.05 -4.16 8.35
N TYR A 29 5.92 -4.84 8.24
CA TYR A 29 5.73 -6.21 8.73
C TYR A 29 6.74 -7.19 8.14
N CYS A 30 6.92 -7.21 6.82
CA CYS A 30 7.86 -8.10 6.14
C CYS A 30 9.32 -7.81 6.50
N CYS A 31 9.64 -6.57 6.86
CA CYS A 31 10.98 -6.15 7.28
C CYS A 31 11.21 -6.24 8.80
N GLY A 32 10.24 -6.73 9.57
CA GLY A 32 10.36 -6.91 11.03
C GLY A 32 10.18 -5.60 11.81
N ASP A 33 9.33 -4.71 11.34
CA ASP A 33 8.94 -3.43 11.97
C ASP A 33 10.17 -2.57 12.35
N PRO A 34 11.06 -2.24 11.39
CA PRO A 34 12.28 -1.53 11.67
C PRO A 34 11.98 -0.10 12.10
N LYS A 35 12.72 0.39 13.10
CA LYS A 35 12.57 1.75 13.60
C LYS A 35 12.84 2.80 12.51
N VAL A 36 11.89 3.69 12.29
CA VAL A 36 12.00 4.81 11.35
C VAL A 36 12.97 5.86 11.89
N LYS A 37 13.85 6.36 11.02
CA LYS A 37 14.82 7.43 11.31
C LYS A 37 14.44 8.76 10.71
N THR A 38 14.09 8.75 9.42
CA THR A 38 13.72 9.98 8.70
C THR A 38 12.70 9.66 7.63
N VAL A 39 11.79 10.60 7.41
CA VAL A 39 10.83 10.59 6.32
C VAL A 39 11.00 11.85 5.51
N THR A 40 11.00 11.74 4.20
CA THR A 40 10.93 12.85 3.27
C THR A 40 10.01 12.52 2.12
N GLY A 41 9.23 13.48 1.66
CA GLY A 41 8.28 13.23 0.57
C GLY A 41 7.42 14.44 0.29
N GLU A 42 6.56 14.28 -0.71
CA GLU A 42 5.60 15.27 -1.15
C GLU A 42 4.26 14.59 -1.44
N ALA A 43 3.19 15.27 -1.11
CA ALA A 43 1.82 14.85 -1.42
C ALA A 43 1.16 15.90 -2.32
N PHE A 44 0.45 15.45 -3.33
CA PHE A 44 -0.13 16.29 -4.36
C PHE A 44 -1.64 16.14 -4.37
N CYS A 45 -2.34 17.24 -4.67
CA CYS A 45 -3.77 17.28 -4.94
C CYS A 45 -4.01 17.86 -6.34
N GLU A 46 -3.74 17.09 -7.37
CA GLU A 46 -3.81 17.57 -8.76
C GLU A 46 -5.16 17.27 -9.41
N LEU A 47 -5.76 16.10 -9.13
CA LEU A 47 -7.08 15.72 -9.62
C LEU A 47 -8.18 16.65 -9.10
N GLY A 48 -8.00 17.18 -7.89
CA GLY A 48 -8.93 18.12 -7.27
C GLY A 48 -8.99 19.47 -7.98
N LYS A 49 -7.95 19.86 -8.71
CA LYS A 49 -7.89 21.13 -9.45
C LYS A 49 -8.77 21.15 -10.69
N ASP A 50 -8.90 20.00 -11.36
CA ASP A 50 -9.74 19.85 -12.55
C ASP A 50 -10.36 18.45 -12.63
N MET A 51 -11.34 18.19 -11.81
CA MET A 51 -12.04 16.91 -11.76
C MET A 51 -12.70 16.51 -13.09
N LYS A 52 -13.09 17.47 -13.91
CA LYS A 52 -13.74 17.21 -15.20
C LYS A 52 -12.77 16.92 -16.34
N GLY A 53 -11.57 17.48 -16.25
CA GLY A 53 -10.51 17.32 -17.25
C GLY A 53 -9.80 15.96 -17.16
N TYR A 54 -10.01 15.19 -16.11
CA TYR A 54 -9.38 13.88 -15.93
C TYR A 54 -10.28 12.75 -16.45
N ALA A 55 -9.69 11.81 -17.20
CA ALA A 55 -10.40 10.64 -17.70
C ALA A 55 -10.42 9.52 -16.63
N TYR A 56 -11.62 9.12 -16.21
CA TYR A 56 -11.82 8.04 -15.25
C TYR A 56 -12.35 6.81 -15.96
N THR A 57 -11.60 5.72 -15.90
CA THR A 57 -11.96 4.44 -16.50
C THR A 57 -12.68 3.51 -15.53
N ASP A 58 -12.42 3.69 -14.24
CA ASP A 58 -13.06 2.91 -13.17
C ASP A 58 -13.16 3.74 -11.89
N MET A 59 -14.33 3.73 -11.26
CA MET A 59 -14.58 4.42 -9.99
C MET A 59 -15.48 3.57 -9.10
N TRP A 60 -14.85 2.76 -8.24
CA TRP A 60 -15.58 1.91 -7.29
C TRP A 60 -16.46 2.69 -6.29
N ALA A 61 -16.10 3.94 -5.98
CA ALA A 61 -16.85 4.81 -5.05
C ALA A 61 -18.09 5.48 -5.67
N GLY A 62 -18.52 5.03 -6.85
CA GLY A 62 -19.69 5.55 -7.56
C GLY A 62 -19.40 6.78 -8.44
N PRO A 63 -20.44 7.37 -9.05
CA PRO A 63 -20.27 8.44 -10.02
C PRO A 63 -19.69 9.70 -9.39
N PRO A 64 -18.90 10.50 -10.16
CA PRO A 64 -18.31 11.72 -9.66
C PRO A 64 -19.34 12.81 -9.36
N LYS A 65 -19.08 13.55 -8.30
CA LYS A 65 -19.81 14.78 -7.92
C LYS A 65 -18.90 15.98 -8.21
N TYR A 66 -18.97 16.51 -9.41
CA TYR A 66 -18.06 17.56 -9.88
C TYR A 66 -18.25 18.92 -9.19
N ASP A 67 -19.32 19.11 -8.46
CA ASP A 67 -19.62 20.26 -7.60
C ASP A 67 -19.26 20.02 -6.12
N GLY A 68 -18.72 18.85 -5.82
CA GLY A 68 -18.30 18.48 -4.48
C GLY A 68 -16.90 18.94 -4.11
N THR A 69 -16.49 18.65 -2.87
CA THR A 69 -15.17 19.01 -2.34
C THR A 69 -14.11 17.98 -2.71
N TYR A 70 -12.94 18.47 -3.14
CA TYR A 70 -11.74 17.67 -3.32
C TYR A 70 -10.52 18.44 -2.79
N ASP A 71 -10.13 18.17 -1.56
CA ASP A 71 -9.07 18.88 -0.82
C ASP A 71 -8.12 17.96 -0.06
N VAL A 72 -8.01 16.69 -0.54
CA VAL A 72 -7.07 15.69 -0.03
C VAL A 72 -6.02 15.35 -1.08
N ASP A 73 -4.95 14.68 -0.65
CA ASP A 73 -3.92 14.17 -1.57
C ASP A 73 -4.50 13.07 -2.48
N ASP A 74 -4.15 13.13 -3.76
CA ASP A 74 -4.46 12.10 -4.75
C ASP A 74 -3.23 11.29 -5.16
N SER A 75 -2.04 11.81 -4.89
CA SER A 75 -0.78 11.15 -5.17
C SER A 75 0.31 11.55 -4.16
N VAL A 76 1.27 10.66 -3.99
CA VAL A 76 2.36 10.82 -3.03
C VAL A 76 3.64 10.19 -3.56
N VAL A 77 4.77 10.83 -3.28
CA VAL A 77 6.10 10.29 -3.48
C VAL A 77 6.92 10.52 -2.23
N GLY A 78 7.69 9.52 -1.81
CA GLY A 78 8.47 9.65 -0.58
C GLY A 78 9.56 8.63 -0.41
N MET A 79 10.39 8.88 0.60
CA MET A 79 11.45 8.00 1.03
C MET A 79 11.46 7.94 2.55
N ILE A 80 11.49 6.72 3.09
CA ILE A 80 11.57 6.44 4.51
C ILE A 80 12.88 5.71 4.79
N ARG A 81 13.72 6.27 5.63
CA ARG A 81 14.95 5.62 6.12
C ARG A 81 14.67 4.99 7.47
N THR A 82 15.03 3.73 7.61
CA THR A 82 14.87 2.99 8.86
C THR A 82 16.21 2.53 9.43
N GLU A 83 16.19 1.79 10.52
CA GLU A 83 17.39 1.10 11.05
C GLU A 83 17.78 -0.13 10.19
N GLY A 84 16.90 -0.59 9.33
CA GLY A 84 17.11 -1.64 8.34
C GLY A 84 17.04 -1.10 6.90
N PRO A 85 16.00 -1.44 6.15
CA PRO A 85 15.85 -1.04 4.75
C PRO A 85 15.60 0.47 4.59
N VAL A 86 15.81 0.95 3.37
CA VAL A 86 15.26 2.22 2.89
C VAL A 86 14.04 1.89 2.03
N ILE A 87 12.93 2.55 2.33
CA ILE A 87 11.66 2.37 1.62
C ILE A 87 11.46 3.55 0.68
N SER A 88 11.22 3.27 -0.59
CA SER A 88 10.75 4.25 -1.58
C SER A 88 9.27 4.03 -1.82
N LEU A 89 8.48 5.07 -1.67
CA LEU A 89 7.04 5.05 -1.88
C LEU A 89 6.67 5.94 -3.07
N HIS A 90 5.87 5.41 -3.96
CA HIS A 90 5.19 6.16 -5.00
C HIS A 90 3.80 5.57 -5.16
N GLY A 91 2.77 6.37 -4.99
CA GLY A 91 1.39 5.91 -5.10
C GLY A 91 0.42 7.01 -5.47
N ALA A 92 -0.67 6.63 -6.09
CA ALA A 92 -1.75 7.54 -6.45
C ALA A 92 -3.06 6.78 -6.60
N TRP A 93 -4.17 7.47 -6.43
CA TRP A 93 -5.49 6.94 -6.80
C TRP A 93 -5.64 6.82 -8.31
N ALA A 94 -5.08 7.79 -9.06
CA ALA A 94 -5.03 7.77 -10.51
C ALA A 94 -3.88 8.64 -11.01
N GLN A 95 -3.31 8.25 -12.14
CA GLN A 95 -2.23 8.96 -12.83
C GLN A 95 -2.37 8.75 -14.34
N ASN A 96 -1.79 9.66 -15.13
CA ASN A 96 -1.74 9.52 -16.58
C ASN A 96 -0.63 8.53 -17.00
N ILE A 97 -0.80 7.25 -16.64
CA ILE A 97 0.08 6.13 -17.03
C ILE A 97 -0.71 5.07 -17.79
N GLY A 98 -0.02 4.21 -18.52
CA GLY A 98 -0.65 3.26 -19.42
C GLY A 98 -1.40 2.11 -18.74
N GLU A 99 -0.91 1.63 -17.60
CA GLU A 99 -1.47 0.49 -16.87
C GLU A 99 -1.48 0.74 -15.36
N ASN A 100 -2.44 0.13 -14.67
CA ASN A 100 -2.47 0.12 -13.23
C ASN A 100 -1.42 -0.86 -12.69
N GLU A 101 -0.49 -0.36 -11.90
CA GLU A 101 0.54 -1.15 -11.25
C GLU A 101 0.40 -1.05 -9.73
N CYS A 102 0.27 -2.23 -9.08
CA CYS A 102 0.17 -2.35 -7.63
C CYS A 102 1.12 -3.44 -7.16
N TYR A 103 2.35 -3.07 -6.79
CA TYR A 103 3.37 -4.02 -6.40
C TYR A 103 4.30 -3.48 -5.30
N ILE A 104 5.02 -4.40 -4.68
CA ILE A 104 6.13 -4.12 -3.76
C ILE A 104 7.34 -4.90 -4.22
N ASP A 105 8.47 -4.21 -4.40
CA ASP A 105 9.76 -4.81 -4.66
C ASP A 105 10.61 -4.83 -3.39
N PHE A 106 10.95 -6.02 -2.92
CA PHE A 106 11.96 -6.22 -1.89
C PHE A 106 13.29 -6.53 -2.58
N MET A 107 14.25 -5.63 -2.45
CA MET A 107 15.57 -5.75 -3.09
C MET A 107 16.63 -5.99 -2.02
N GLY A 108 17.12 -7.21 -1.94
CA GLY A 108 18.16 -7.63 -0.99
C GLY A 108 19.47 -8.03 -1.68
N ASP A 109 20.52 -8.19 -0.89
CA ASP A 109 21.86 -8.58 -1.34
C ASP A 109 21.96 -10.07 -1.76
N LYS A 110 21.03 -10.91 -1.30
CA LYS A 110 20.98 -12.35 -1.60
C LYS A 110 19.87 -12.74 -2.57
N GLY A 111 18.98 -11.82 -2.86
CA GLY A 111 17.84 -12.05 -3.76
C GLY A 111 16.82 -10.94 -3.62
N GLY A 112 15.75 -11.03 -4.39
CA GLY A 112 14.65 -10.07 -4.39
C GLY A 112 13.31 -10.75 -4.50
N ILE A 113 12.26 -9.99 -4.18
CA ILE A 113 10.87 -10.43 -4.34
C ILE A 113 10.10 -9.29 -4.98
N ARG A 114 9.36 -9.58 -6.04
CA ARG A 114 8.25 -8.73 -6.49
C ARG A 114 6.93 -9.33 -6.04
N LEU A 115 6.26 -8.65 -5.14
CA LEU A 115 4.93 -8.99 -4.67
C LEU A 115 3.89 -8.19 -5.46
N GLN A 116 2.99 -8.87 -6.17
CA GLN A 116 1.80 -8.26 -6.75
C GLN A 116 0.72 -8.19 -5.68
N TYR A 117 0.27 -6.98 -5.35
CA TYR A 117 -0.69 -6.79 -4.27
C TYR A 117 -1.98 -7.59 -4.49
N GLY A 118 -2.33 -8.43 -3.51
CA GLY A 118 -3.51 -9.29 -3.57
C GLY A 118 -3.43 -10.47 -4.54
N LYS A 119 -2.22 -10.76 -5.09
CA LYS A 119 -2.00 -11.84 -6.07
C LYS A 119 -0.82 -12.72 -5.65
N ASP A 120 0.01 -13.10 -6.61
CA ASP A 120 1.19 -13.91 -6.47
C ASP A 120 2.45 -13.06 -6.19
N PHE A 121 3.57 -13.73 -6.02
CA PHE A 121 4.87 -13.10 -5.97
C PHE A 121 5.92 -13.89 -6.73
N THR A 122 6.96 -13.20 -7.17
CA THR A 122 8.11 -13.79 -7.86
C THR A 122 9.35 -13.56 -7.01
N VAL A 123 10.12 -14.61 -6.81
CA VAL A 123 11.42 -14.55 -6.12
C VAL A 123 12.52 -14.55 -7.17
N TYR A 124 13.49 -13.65 -7.03
CA TYR A 124 14.67 -13.54 -7.87
C TYR A 124 15.90 -13.90 -7.05
N SER A 125 16.80 -14.70 -7.63
CA SER A 125 18.07 -15.11 -7.02
C SER A 125 19.16 -15.18 -8.05
N SER A 126 20.42 -15.25 -7.61
CA SER A 126 21.57 -15.51 -8.48
C SER A 126 22.19 -16.85 -8.11
N GLU A 127 22.13 -17.81 -9.03
CA GLU A 127 22.65 -19.16 -8.84
C GLU A 127 23.58 -19.55 -10.00
N TYR A 128 24.75 -20.04 -9.69
CA TYR A 128 25.74 -20.48 -10.69
C TYR A 128 26.05 -19.41 -11.75
N GLY A 129 26.04 -18.14 -11.40
CA GLY A 129 26.32 -17.04 -12.32
C GLY A 129 25.13 -16.65 -13.23
N ALA A 130 23.93 -17.17 -12.98
CA ALA A 130 22.73 -16.86 -13.70
C ALA A 130 21.68 -16.23 -12.77
N LEU A 131 20.90 -15.30 -13.30
CA LEU A 131 19.69 -14.82 -12.63
C LEU A 131 18.63 -15.91 -12.73
N THR A 132 18.07 -16.31 -11.60
CA THR A 132 16.99 -17.30 -11.51
C THR A 132 15.71 -16.65 -11.04
N GLU A 133 14.58 -17.18 -11.51
CA GLU A 133 13.24 -16.72 -11.18
C GLU A 133 12.40 -17.90 -10.70
N TYR A 134 11.74 -17.70 -9.54
CA TYR A 134 10.83 -18.68 -8.95
C TYR A 134 9.46 -18.07 -8.78
N LYS A 135 8.42 -18.77 -9.25
CA LYS A 135 7.01 -18.44 -8.98
C LYS A 135 6.41 -19.53 -8.11
N PRO A 136 6.34 -19.33 -6.79
CA PRO A 136 5.70 -20.29 -5.90
C PRO A 136 4.26 -20.54 -6.27
N VAL A 137 3.85 -21.81 -6.36
CA VAL A 137 2.47 -22.20 -6.61
C VAL A 137 1.81 -22.56 -5.28
N PHE A 138 0.82 -21.79 -4.87
CA PHE A 138 0.08 -22.03 -3.65
C PHE A 138 -1.40 -21.69 -3.85
N LYS A 139 -2.24 -22.31 -3.03
CA LYS A 139 -3.66 -21.98 -3.01
C LYS A 139 -3.87 -20.76 -2.13
N MET A 140 -4.36 -19.69 -2.71
CA MET A 140 -4.82 -18.54 -1.92
C MET A 140 -5.92 -18.98 -0.96
N ARG A 141 -5.79 -18.56 0.29
CA ARG A 141 -6.83 -18.74 1.31
C ARG A 141 -7.81 -17.58 1.22
N ASP A 142 -8.99 -17.75 1.78
CA ASP A 142 -9.92 -16.65 1.99
C ASP A 142 -9.32 -15.71 3.04
N HIS A 143 -8.94 -14.51 2.61
CA HIS A 143 -8.28 -13.52 3.46
C HIS A 143 -9.18 -13.04 4.60
N PHE A 144 -10.45 -12.78 4.29
CA PHE A 144 -11.42 -12.30 5.26
C PHE A 144 -11.72 -13.36 6.31
N GLN A 145 -11.87 -14.63 5.89
CA GLN A 145 -12.07 -15.73 6.84
C GLN A 145 -10.84 -15.90 7.74
N ASN A 146 -9.63 -15.84 7.20
CA ASN A 146 -8.41 -15.92 7.99
C ASN A 146 -8.27 -14.77 9.01
N GLU A 147 -8.64 -13.55 8.62
CA GLU A 147 -8.65 -12.39 9.51
C GLU A 147 -9.62 -12.58 10.68
N ILE A 148 -10.85 -13.00 10.39
CA ILE A 148 -11.87 -13.28 11.41
C ILE A 148 -11.42 -14.42 12.33
N ASP A 149 -10.90 -15.50 11.79
CA ASP A 149 -10.41 -16.65 12.56
C ASP A 149 -9.27 -16.26 13.49
N ALA A 150 -8.31 -15.48 13.00
CA ALA A 150 -7.20 -14.96 13.80
C ALA A 150 -7.69 -14.04 14.93
N PHE A 151 -8.64 -13.16 14.66
CA PHE A 151 -9.24 -12.29 15.67
C PHE A 151 -9.97 -13.09 16.75
N ILE A 152 -10.77 -14.08 16.36
CA ILE A 152 -11.48 -14.97 17.28
C ILE A 152 -10.49 -15.79 18.14
N ASP A 153 -9.39 -16.27 17.54
CA ASP A 153 -8.36 -17.00 18.28
C ASP A 153 -7.68 -16.12 19.34
N CYS A 154 -7.40 -14.85 18.99
CA CYS A 154 -6.88 -13.89 19.95
C CYS A 154 -7.81 -13.66 21.15
N ILE A 155 -9.12 -13.56 20.90
CA ILE A 155 -10.11 -13.42 21.99
C ILE A 155 -10.09 -14.67 22.89
N LYS A 156 -10.04 -15.86 22.31
CA LYS A 156 -10.06 -17.13 23.05
C LYS A 156 -8.76 -17.40 23.83
N THR A 157 -7.62 -16.99 23.29
CA THR A 157 -6.31 -17.36 23.83
C THR A 157 -5.61 -16.23 24.59
N GLY A 158 -6.07 -14.98 24.44
CA GLY A 158 -5.40 -13.79 24.97
C GLY A 158 -4.09 -13.42 24.24
N LYS A 159 -3.77 -14.08 23.13
CA LYS A 159 -2.58 -13.76 22.33
C LYS A 159 -2.82 -12.50 21.50
N LYS A 160 -1.76 -11.73 21.28
CA LYS A 160 -1.79 -10.57 20.38
C LYS A 160 -1.77 -11.03 18.91
N LEU A 161 -2.47 -10.31 18.05
CA LEU A 161 -2.35 -10.47 16.60
C LEU A 161 -0.93 -10.09 16.14
N PRO A 162 -0.42 -10.69 15.04
CA PRO A 162 0.81 -10.21 14.38
C PRO A 162 0.74 -8.74 13.97
N SER A 163 -0.44 -8.30 13.49
CA SER A 163 -0.76 -6.91 13.14
C SER A 163 -1.43 -6.16 14.30
N HIS A 164 -0.86 -6.25 15.52
CA HIS A 164 -1.42 -5.58 16.69
C HIS A 164 -1.25 -4.06 16.58
N ILE A 165 -2.19 -3.30 17.16
CA ILE A 165 -2.18 -1.82 17.10
C ILE A 165 -0.87 -1.20 17.57
N ASP A 166 -0.18 -1.82 18.53
CA ASP A 166 1.12 -1.33 19.03
C ASP A 166 2.22 -1.32 17.94
N THR A 167 2.11 -2.17 16.92
CA THR A 167 3.03 -2.21 15.76
C THR A 167 2.53 -1.31 14.64
N VAL A 168 1.25 -1.36 14.33
CA VAL A 168 0.64 -0.57 13.24
C VAL A 168 0.68 0.93 13.50
N ILE A 169 0.59 1.38 14.74
CA ILE A 169 0.62 2.80 15.10
C ILE A 169 1.96 3.50 14.75
N ILE A 170 2.98 2.71 14.42
CA ILE A 170 4.30 3.22 14.02
C ILE A 170 4.34 3.53 12.51
N THR A 171 3.47 2.89 11.74
CA THR A 171 3.32 3.10 10.29
C THR A 171 2.54 4.39 10.01
#